data_5657c1c50b7dd120026ede25108be13f
#
_entry.id   5657c1c50b7dd120026ede25108be13f
#
_cell.length_a   1.000
_cell.length_b   1.000
_cell.length_c   1.000
_cell.angle_alpha   90.00
_cell.angle_beta   90.00
_cell.angle_gamma   90.00
#
_symmetry.space_group_name_H-M   'P 1'
#
loop_
_entity.id
_entity.type
_entity.pdbx_description
1 polymer ?
#
loop_
_entity_poly.entity_id
_entity_poly.type
_entity_poly.pdbx_seq_one_letter_code
_entity_poly.pdbx_strand_id
1 'polypeptide(L)'
;MRRREAVQFLGAALALQFLPRSAEAAIELGERIHRRLGDVPFRTLNPAQQKLVTQIAEMIIPETDTPGATSVKVPEFIDLILTEWMSDEEKSAFLAGLDDLDVQAVAMGSPHFVELAEKKRGDFLTGLDAKRPAKAGAAHAFERIKALTVYGYFTSEPVQIDILKTQMFFNGYDGNVPFTPRV
;
A
#
# COMPACT_ATOMS: atom_id res chain seq x y z
N MET A 1 11.15 8.02 10.01
CA MET A 1 11.21 8.05 8.54
C MET A 1 11.38 9.48 8.07
N ARG A 2 12.44 9.81 7.33
CA ARG A 2 12.65 11.19 6.84
C ARG A 2 11.77 11.44 5.62
N ARG A 3 11.26 12.69 5.44
CA ARG A 3 10.43 13.09 4.26
C ARG A 3 11.02 12.64 2.93
N ARG A 4 12.36 12.62 2.83
CA ARG A 4 13.11 12.20 1.64
C ARG A 4 12.98 10.69 1.36
N GLU A 5 12.88 9.88 2.40
CA GLU A 5 12.68 8.43 2.30
C GLU A 5 11.25 8.12 1.86
N ALA A 6 10.25 8.85 2.38
CA ALA A 6 8.86 8.73 1.92
C ALA A 6 8.71 9.05 0.42
N VAL A 7 9.39 10.10 -0.07
CA VAL A 7 9.40 10.43 -1.51
C VAL A 7 10.12 9.38 -2.34
N GLN A 8 11.17 8.76 -1.82
CA GLN A 8 11.85 7.64 -2.48
C GLN A 8 11.00 6.37 -2.50
N PHE A 9 10.20 6.12 -1.44
CA PHE A 9 9.22 5.04 -1.41
C PHE A 9 8.06 5.27 -2.38
N LEU A 10 7.56 6.50 -2.51
CA LEU A 10 6.61 6.87 -3.57
C LEU A 10 7.20 6.64 -4.96
N GLY A 11 8.48 6.94 -5.16
CA GLY A 11 9.21 6.64 -6.40
C GLY A 11 9.28 5.14 -6.71
N ALA A 12 9.42 4.27 -5.69
CA ALA A 12 9.38 2.82 -5.86
C ALA A 12 7.95 2.29 -6.16
N ALA A 13 6.92 2.96 -5.66
CA ALA A 13 5.53 2.67 -6.02
C ALA A 13 5.19 3.02 -7.48
N LEU A 14 6.00 3.86 -8.14
CA LEU A 14 5.89 4.19 -9.58
C LEU A 14 6.21 2.99 -10.51
N ALA A 15 6.63 1.84 -9.98
CA ALA A 15 6.68 0.58 -10.72
C ALA A 15 5.27 0.04 -11.09
N LEU A 16 4.20 0.63 -10.55
CA LEU A 16 2.83 0.40 -10.98
C LEU A 16 2.58 1.20 -12.25
N GLN A 17 2.40 0.55 -13.37
CA GLN A 17 2.30 1.18 -14.71
C GLN A 17 1.18 2.22 -14.86
N PHE A 18 0.20 2.21 -13.95
CA PHE A 18 -0.94 3.13 -13.95
C PHE A 18 -0.76 4.37 -13.07
N LEU A 19 0.37 4.49 -12.33
CA LEU A 19 0.60 5.68 -11.52
C LEU A 19 1.13 6.84 -12.38
N PRO A 20 0.66 8.08 -12.11
CA PRO A 20 1.18 9.28 -12.75
C PRO A 20 2.69 9.45 -12.51
N ARG A 21 3.36 10.11 -13.46
CA ARG A 21 4.81 10.31 -13.41
C ARG A 21 5.26 11.41 -12.44
N SER A 22 4.36 12.28 -12.00
CA SER A 22 4.65 13.32 -11.00
C SER A 22 4.11 12.93 -9.62
N ALA A 23 4.80 13.33 -8.56
CA ALA A 23 4.37 13.04 -7.19
C ALA A 23 3.04 13.71 -6.86
N GLU A 24 2.82 14.95 -7.33
CA GLU A 24 1.58 15.69 -7.11
C GLU A 24 0.39 14.97 -7.74
N ALA A 25 0.52 14.55 -9.00
CA ALA A 25 -0.55 13.82 -9.70
C ALA A 25 -0.80 12.44 -9.08
N ALA A 26 0.22 11.79 -8.53
CA ALA A 26 0.06 10.52 -7.80
C ALA A 26 -0.69 10.74 -6.49
N ILE A 27 -0.42 11.81 -5.75
CA ILE A 27 -1.13 12.17 -4.53
C ILE A 27 -2.60 12.48 -4.86
N GLU A 28 -2.86 13.35 -5.85
CA GLU A 28 -4.22 13.72 -6.27
C GLU A 28 -5.04 12.49 -6.71
N LEU A 29 -4.42 11.56 -7.45
CA LEU A 29 -5.07 10.31 -7.83
C LEU A 29 -5.41 9.46 -6.61
N GLY A 30 -4.47 9.30 -5.67
CA GLY A 30 -4.68 8.54 -4.45
C GLY A 30 -5.82 9.10 -3.60
N GLU A 31 -5.88 10.42 -3.41
CA GLU A 31 -6.98 11.08 -2.71
C GLU A 31 -8.33 10.90 -3.42
N ARG A 32 -8.34 10.96 -4.75
CA ARG A 32 -9.55 10.71 -5.54
C ARG A 32 -10.06 9.28 -5.34
N ILE A 33 -9.16 8.32 -5.25
CA ILE A 33 -9.49 6.92 -4.97
C ILE A 33 -10.03 6.79 -3.53
N HIS A 34 -9.36 7.38 -2.54
CA HIS A 34 -9.82 7.36 -1.14
C HIS A 34 -11.21 7.98 -0.96
N ARG A 35 -11.53 9.08 -1.65
CA ARG A 35 -12.88 9.68 -1.63
C ARG A 35 -13.97 8.73 -2.15
N ARG A 36 -13.62 7.74 -2.96
CA ARG A 36 -14.55 6.73 -3.47
C ARG A 36 -14.67 5.50 -2.57
N LEU A 37 -13.75 5.33 -1.60
CA LEU A 37 -13.78 4.18 -0.71
C LEU A 37 -15.06 4.11 0.12
N GLY A 38 -15.46 5.22 0.75
CA GLY A 38 -16.66 5.26 1.60
C GLY A 38 -16.77 4.04 2.51
N ASP A 39 -17.98 3.49 2.62
CA ASP A 39 -18.28 2.19 3.27
C ASP A 39 -18.55 1.10 2.23
N VAL A 40 -17.78 1.09 1.14
CA VAL A 40 -17.95 0.12 0.05
C VAL A 40 -17.38 -1.23 0.50
N PRO A 41 -18.18 -2.31 0.46
CA PRO A 41 -17.68 -3.64 0.77
C PRO A 41 -16.66 -4.11 -0.27
N PHE A 42 -15.80 -5.03 0.11
CA PHE A 42 -14.89 -5.70 -0.83
C PHE A 42 -15.66 -6.33 -2.00
N ARG A 43 -15.16 -6.15 -3.21
CA ARG A 43 -15.82 -6.60 -4.45
C ARG A 43 -15.03 -7.66 -5.21
N THR A 44 -13.71 -7.61 -5.12
CA THR A 44 -12.80 -8.52 -5.85
C THR A 44 -12.21 -9.57 -4.95
N LEU A 45 -11.76 -9.20 -3.75
CA LEU A 45 -11.13 -10.13 -2.81
C LEU A 45 -12.19 -10.96 -2.09
N ASN A 46 -12.05 -12.28 -2.09
CA ASN A 46 -12.84 -13.17 -1.26
C ASN A 46 -12.44 -13.04 0.23
N PRO A 47 -13.25 -13.56 1.19
CA PRO A 47 -12.98 -13.38 2.63
C PRO A 47 -11.60 -13.89 3.10
N ALA A 48 -11.05 -14.94 2.50
CA ALA A 48 -9.73 -15.46 2.83
C ALA A 48 -8.62 -14.52 2.31
N GLN A 49 -8.75 -14.06 1.07
CA GLN A 49 -7.84 -13.10 0.47
C GLN A 49 -7.88 -11.73 1.17
N GLN A 50 -9.06 -11.28 1.63
CA GLN A 50 -9.20 -10.08 2.46
C GLN A 50 -8.36 -10.18 3.74
N LYS A 51 -8.50 -11.29 4.49
CA LYS A 51 -7.70 -11.52 5.70
C LYS A 51 -6.21 -11.54 5.41
N LEU A 52 -5.81 -12.20 4.33
CA LEU A 52 -4.42 -12.29 3.89
C LEU A 52 -3.84 -10.90 3.58
N VAL A 53 -4.51 -10.13 2.74
CA VAL A 53 -4.08 -8.76 2.36
C VAL A 53 -4.05 -7.84 3.56
N THR A 54 -5.08 -7.88 4.43
CA THR A 54 -5.16 -7.09 5.67
C THR A 54 -3.98 -7.40 6.59
N GLN A 55 -3.68 -8.69 6.81
CA GLN A 55 -2.57 -9.10 7.65
C GLN A 55 -1.22 -8.63 7.09
N ILE A 56 -1.01 -8.77 5.79
CA ILE A 56 0.24 -8.33 5.14
C ILE A 56 0.36 -6.81 5.19
N ALA A 57 -0.70 -6.06 4.90
CA ALA A 57 -0.69 -4.60 4.95
C ALA A 57 -0.35 -4.08 6.35
N GLU A 58 -0.94 -4.67 7.40
CA GLU A 58 -0.66 -4.33 8.78
C GLU A 58 0.77 -4.71 9.22
N MET A 59 1.34 -5.79 8.67
CA MET A 59 2.75 -6.14 8.90
C MET A 59 3.72 -5.18 8.21
N ILE A 60 3.32 -4.54 7.12
CA ILE A 60 4.14 -3.54 6.39
C ILE A 60 4.11 -2.20 7.11
N ILE A 61 2.93 -1.75 7.54
CA ILE A 61 2.73 -0.50 8.29
C ILE A 61 1.85 -0.80 9.50
N PRO A 62 2.46 -1.22 10.62
CA PRO A 62 1.72 -1.56 11.84
C PRO A 62 1.20 -0.32 12.56
N GLU A 63 0.12 -0.51 13.32
CA GLU A 63 -0.35 0.51 14.26
C GLU A 63 0.64 0.67 15.41
N THR A 64 1.01 1.92 15.69
CA THR A 64 1.94 2.30 16.77
C THR A 64 1.43 3.58 17.46
N ASP A 65 2.25 4.60 17.55
CA ASP A 65 1.87 6.00 17.85
C ASP A 65 1.23 6.70 16.64
N THR A 66 1.27 6.05 15.49
CA THR A 66 0.58 6.45 14.26
C THR A 66 -0.38 5.37 13.82
N PRO A 67 -1.48 5.72 13.09
CA PRO A 67 -2.42 4.73 12.58
C PRO A 67 -1.71 3.68 11.70
N GLY A 68 -2.12 2.43 11.83
CA GLY A 68 -1.67 1.34 10.96
C GLY A 68 -2.37 1.36 9.60
N ALA A 69 -1.94 0.47 8.69
CA ALA A 69 -2.53 0.36 7.36
C ALA A 69 -4.03 0.06 7.39
N THR A 70 -4.47 -0.75 8.34
CA THR A 70 -5.88 -1.12 8.49
C THR A 70 -6.73 0.05 8.97
N SER A 71 -6.20 0.85 9.90
CA SER A 71 -6.90 2.02 10.46
C SER A 71 -7.26 3.07 9.40
N VAL A 72 -6.47 3.14 8.32
CA VAL A 72 -6.69 4.08 7.20
C VAL A 72 -7.26 3.40 5.94
N LYS A 73 -7.89 2.23 6.12
CA LYS A 73 -8.62 1.49 5.06
C LYS A 73 -7.74 1.11 3.85
N VAL A 74 -6.48 0.76 4.07
CA VAL A 74 -5.58 0.31 2.97
C VAL A 74 -6.05 -0.99 2.33
N PRO A 75 -6.56 -2.01 3.06
CA PRO A 75 -7.07 -3.23 2.41
C PRO A 75 -8.22 -2.94 1.44
N GLU A 76 -9.15 -2.06 1.82
CA GLU A 76 -10.26 -1.60 0.98
C GLU A 76 -9.75 -0.81 -0.23
N PHE A 77 -8.73 0.02 -0.03
CA PHE A 77 -8.07 0.74 -1.12
C PHE A 77 -7.46 -0.24 -2.14
N ILE A 78 -6.81 -1.30 -1.69
CA ILE A 78 -6.25 -2.34 -2.57
C ILE A 78 -7.36 -3.02 -3.36
N ASP A 79 -8.46 -3.42 -2.72
CA ASP A 79 -9.60 -4.05 -3.40
C ASP A 79 -10.23 -3.13 -4.46
N LEU A 80 -10.34 -1.84 -4.16
CA LEU A 80 -10.87 -0.85 -5.10
C LEU A 80 -9.95 -0.72 -6.33
N ILE A 81 -8.62 -0.68 -6.13
CA ILE A 81 -7.64 -0.67 -7.23
C ILE A 81 -7.78 -1.92 -8.10
N LEU A 82 -7.88 -3.10 -7.48
CA LEU A 82 -8.09 -4.36 -8.21
C LEU A 82 -9.38 -4.34 -9.03
N THR A 83 -10.42 -3.72 -8.48
CA THR A 83 -11.75 -3.71 -9.10
C THR A 83 -11.82 -2.76 -10.29
N GLU A 84 -11.27 -1.55 -10.16
CA GLU A 84 -11.55 -0.43 -11.08
C GLU A 84 -10.36 -0.02 -11.95
N TRP A 85 -9.13 -0.32 -11.54
CA TRP A 85 -7.93 0.19 -12.23
C TRP A 85 -7.01 -0.89 -12.78
N MET A 86 -7.11 -2.14 -12.34
CA MET A 86 -6.32 -3.23 -12.92
C MET A 86 -7.06 -3.87 -14.11
N SER A 87 -6.29 -4.23 -15.12
CA SER A 87 -6.79 -5.09 -16.19
C SER A 87 -7.16 -6.48 -15.64
N ASP A 88 -8.02 -7.21 -16.35
CA ASP A 88 -8.40 -8.57 -15.93
C ASP A 88 -7.21 -9.52 -15.87
N GLU A 89 -6.20 -9.31 -16.72
CA GLU A 89 -4.96 -10.09 -16.71
C GLU A 89 -4.12 -9.80 -15.45
N GLU A 90 -3.90 -8.53 -15.10
CA GLU A 90 -3.17 -8.13 -13.90
C GLU A 90 -3.88 -8.58 -12.63
N LYS A 91 -5.21 -8.43 -12.58
CA LYS A 91 -6.08 -8.91 -11.50
C LYS A 91 -5.96 -10.41 -11.30
N SER A 92 -6.06 -11.19 -12.40
CA SER A 92 -5.95 -12.64 -12.35
C SER A 92 -4.56 -13.09 -11.88
N ALA A 93 -3.50 -12.43 -12.36
CA ALA A 93 -2.14 -12.70 -11.92
C ALA A 93 -1.93 -12.38 -10.44
N PHE A 94 -2.52 -11.29 -9.93
CA PHE A 94 -2.47 -10.92 -8.53
C PHE A 94 -3.18 -11.94 -7.65
N LEU A 95 -4.42 -12.32 -7.99
CA LEU A 95 -5.22 -13.29 -7.22
C LEU A 95 -4.54 -14.66 -7.19
N ALA A 96 -4.04 -15.14 -8.33
CA ALA A 96 -3.26 -16.38 -8.38
C ALA A 96 -2.00 -16.32 -7.52
N GLY A 97 -1.36 -15.15 -7.45
CA GLY A 97 -0.21 -14.92 -6.57
C GLY A 97 -0.57 -14.93 -5.08
N LEU A 98 -1.77 -14.49 -4.68
CA LEU A 98 -2.27 -14.62 -3.31
C LEU A 98 -2.49 -16.10 -2.95
N ASP A 99 -3.08 -16.86 -3.84
CA ASP A 99 -3.31 -18.30 -3.64
C ASP A 99 -1.97 -19.06 -3.54
N ASP A 100 -0.98 -18.73 -4.39
CA ASP A 100 0.37 -19.28 -4.31
C ASP A 100 1.07 -18.92 -2.98
N LEU A 101 0.86 -17.73 -2.45
CA LEU A 101 1.39 -17.30 -1.15
C LEU A 101 0.84 -18.19 -0.02
N ASP A 102 -0.46 -18.47 -0.04
CA ASP A 102 -1.10 -19.34 0.95
C ASP A 102 -0.64 -20.80 0.80
N VAL A 103 -0.50 -21.31 -0.43
CA VAL A 103 0.07 -22.64 -0.70
C VAL A 103 1.49 -22.78 -0.15
N GLN A 104 2.33 -21.75 -0.31
CA GLN A 104 3.70 -21.79 0.25
C GLN A 104 3.68 -21.78 1.79
N ALA A 105 2.70 -21.14 2.43
CA ALA A 105 2.52 -21.18 3.88
C ALA A 105 2.15 -22.59 4.37
N VAL A 106 1.35 -23.34 3.59
CA VAL A 106 1.06 -24.77 3.89
C VAL A 106 2.34 -25.59 3.91
N ALA A 107 3.28 -25.36 3.00
CA ALA A 107 4.58 -26.03 2.98
C ALA A 107 5.44 -25.70 4.22
N MET A 108 5.15 -24.61 4.94
CA MET A 108 5.78 -24.23 6.20
C MET A 108 5.08 -24.83 7.45
N GLY A 109 4.06 -25.67 7.24
CA GLY A 109 3.36 -26.40 8.30
C GLY A 109 2.18 -25.65 8.93
N SER A 110 1.57 -24.70 8.20
CA SER A 110 0.36 -24.01 8.62
C SER A 110 -0.72 -24.12 7.53
N PRO A 111 -2.00 -24.29 7.87
CA PRO A 111 -3.07 -24.39 6.86
C PRO A 111 -3.25 -23.10 6.05
N HIS A 112 -2.91 -21.94 6.62
CA HIS A 112 -2.98 -20.63 5.98
C HIS A 112 -1.85 -19.72 6.44
N PHE A 113 -1.46 -18.76 5.60
CA PHE A 113 -0.43 -17.76 5.95
C PHE A 113 -0.80 -16.99 7.23
N VAL A 114 -2.05 -16.60 7.40
CA VAL A 114 -2.52 -15.84 8.57
C VAL A 114 -2.36 -16.58 9.89
N GLU A 115 -2.28 -17.91 9.86
CA GLU A 115 -2.11 -18.78 11.02
C GLU A 115 -0.64 -19.09 11.36
N LEU A 116 0.30 -18.72 10.50
CA LEU A 116 1.72 -18.81 10.82
C LEU A 116 2.05 -17.92 12.03
N ALA A 117 3.00 -18.38 12.85
CA ALA A 117 3.57 -17.54 13.91
C ALA A 117 4.17 -16.25 13.31
N GLU A 118 4.05 -15.14 14.02
CA GLU A 118 4.44 -13.80 13.56
C GLU A 118 5.86 -13.76 12.99
N LYS A 119 6.83 -14.35 13.73
CA LYS A 119 8.22 -14.44 13.26
C LYS A 119 8.32 -15.17 11.92
N LYS A 120 7.62 -16.31 11.76
CA LYS A 120 7.64 -17.07 10.51
C LYS A 120 7.03 -16.27 9.35
N ARG A 121 5.93 -15.53 9.60
CA ARG A 121 5.35 -14.62 8.60
C ARG A 121 6.35 -13.56 8.15
N GLY A 122 7.04 -12.91 9.10
CA GLY A 122 8.06 -11.91 8.81
C GLY A 122 9.22 -12.46 8.00
N ASP A 123 9.79 -13.61 8.41
CA ASP A 123 10.87 -14.27 7.70
C ASP A 123 10.45 -14.67 6.27
N PHE A 124 9.21 -15.17 6.11
CA PHE A 124 8.66 -15.56 4.82
C PHE A 124 8.49 -14.34 3.88
N LEU A 125 7.88 -13.25 4.35
CA LEU A 125 7.72 -12.02 3.56
C LEU A 125 9.07 -11.40 3.19
N THR A 126 10.05 -11.44 4.09
CA THR A 126 11.43 -11.01 3.81
C THR A 126 12.05 -11.85 2.70
N GLY A 127 11.82 -13.15 2.70
CA GLY A 127 12.26 -14.06 1.64
C GLY A 127 11.59 -13.78 0.28
N LEU A 128 10.32 -13.35 0.27
CA LEU A 128 9.65 -12.90 -0.95
C LEU A 128 10.20 -11.56 -1.45
N ASP A 129 10.48 -10.63 -0.54
CA ASP A 129 11.04 -9.32 -0.86
C ASP A 129 12.41 -9.42 -1.54
N ALA A 130 13.22 -10.38 -1.12
CA ALA A 130 14.54 -10.66 -1.72
C ALA A 130 14.48 -11.16 -3.17
N LYS A 131 13.31 -11.64 -3.63
CA LYS A 131 13.09 -12.15 -5.00
C LYS A 131 12.64 -11.07 -5.99
N ARG A 132 12.62 -9.80 -5.59
CA ARG A 132 12.23 -8.69 -6.46
C ARG A 132 13.30 -8.30 -7.49
N PRO A 133 12.93 -7.83 -8.68
CA PRO A 133 11.55 -7.72 -9.20
C PRO A 133 10.99 -9.09 -9.61
N ALA A 134 9.76 -9.38 -9.20
CA ALA A 134 9.10 -10.64 -9.49
C ALA A 134 8.04 -10.48 -10.61
N LYS A 135 7.99 -11.44 -11.51
CA LYS A 135 7.07 -11.39 -12.68
C LYS A 135 5.76 -12.16 -12.45
N ALA A 136 5.73 -13.08 -11.50
CA ALA A 136 4.56 -13.92 -11.21
C ALA A 136 4.63 -14.53 -9.80
N GLY A 137 3.54 -15.17 -9.37
CA GLY A 137 3.43 -15.95 -8.13
C GLY A 137 3.43 -15.10 -6.86
N ALA A 138 3.69 -15.73 -5.71
CA ALA A 138 3.64 -15.13 -4.39
C ALA A 138 4.52 -13.88 -4.25
N ALA A 139 5.74 -13.90 -4.79
CA ALA A 139 6.63 -12.75 -4.73
C ALA A 139 6.10 -11.53 -5.51
N HIS A 140 5.47 -11.76 -6.66
CA HIS A 140 4.81 -10.69 -7.42
C HIS A 140 3.60 -10.12 -6.67
N ALA A 141 2.74 -10.97 -6.13
CA ALA A 141 1.60 -10.52 -5.32
C ALA A 141 2.06 -9.71 -4.10
N PHE A 142 3.09 -10.18 -3.39
CA PHE A 142 3.65 -9.45 -2.25
C PHE A 142 4.24 -8.09 -2.66
N GLU A 143 4.98 -8.02 -3.76
CA GLU A 143 5.51 -6.75 -4.30
C GLU A 143 4.38 -5.75 -4.59
N ARG A 144 3.27 -6.23 -5.18
CA ARG A 144 2.08 -5.39 -5.45
C ARG A 144 1.38 -4.96 -4.16
N ILE A 145 1.17 -5.86 -3.20
CA ILE A 145 0.60 -5.51 -1.90
C ILE A 145 1.47 -4.44 -1.23
N LYS A 146 2.79 -4.63 -1.19
CA LYS A 146 3.71 -3.68 -0.56
C LYS A 146 3.62 -2.29 -1.20
N ALA A 147 3.65 -2.23 -2.53
CA ALA A 147 3.56 -0.97 -3.26
C ALA A 147 2.21 -0.27 -3.02
N LEU A 148 1.09 -1.01 -3.10
CA LEU A 148 -0.24 -0.47 -2.87
C LEU A 148 -0.47 -0.08 -1.42
N THR A 149 0.09 -0.81 -0.45
CA THR A 149 0.03 -0.47 0.97
C THR A 149 0.71 0.87 1.22
N VAL A 150 1.94 1.05 0.75
CA VAL A 150 2.65 2.32 0.90
C VAL A 150 1.90 3.46 0.20
N TYR A 151 1.44 3.23 -1.02
CA TYR A 151 0.71 4.23 -1.78
C TYR A 151 -0.62 4.61 -1.11
N GLY A 152 -1.47 3.63 -0.78
CA GLY A 152 -2.75 3.86 -0.12
C GLY A 152 -2.59 4.54 1.25
N TYR A 153 -1.59 4.14 2.03
CA TYR A 153 -1.31 4.75 3.33
C TYR A 153 -0.95 6.23 3.20
N PHE A 154 0.06 6.56 2.38
CA PHE A 154 0.55 7.93 2.26
C PHE A 154 -0.38 8.87 1.47
N THR A 155 -1.38 8.35 0.78
CA THR A 155 -2.42 9.16 0.12
C THR A 155 -3.73 9.22 0.90
N SER A 156 -3.82 8.56 2.06
CA SER A 156 -4.99 8.64 2.93
C SER A 156 -5.08 10.00 3.63
N GLU A 157 -6.29 10.50 3.80
CA GLU A 157 -6.54 11.80 4.43
C GLU A 157 -5.96 11.90 5.86
N PRO A 158 -6.16 10.91 6.77
CA PRO A 158 -5.59 10.99 8.11
C PRO A 158 -4.05 11.11 8.10
N VAL A 159 -3.38 10.38 7.21
CA VAL A 159 -1.92 10.44 7.12
C VAL A 159 -1.44 11.76 6.54
N GLN A 160 -2.12 12.29 5.53
CA GLN A 160 -1.79 13.58 4.93
C GLN A 160 -1.96 14.73 5.92
N ILE A 161 -3.08 14.77 6.65
CA ILE A 161 -3.42 15.88 7.54
C ILE A 161 -2.69 15.77 8.88
N ASP A 162 -2.79 14.62 9.54
CA ASP A 162 -2.38 14.49 10.94
C ASP A 162 -0.89 14.17 11.09
N ILE A 163 -0.33 13.37 10.17
CA ILE A 163 1.05 12.88 10.25
C ILE A 163 1.99 13.74 9.42
N LEU A 164 1.69 13.91 8.12
CA LEU A 164 2.54 14.66 7.20
C LEU A 164 2.32 16.16 7.32
N LYS A 165 1.18 16.59 7.89
CA LYS A 165 0.78 18.00 8.02
C LYS A 165 0.87 18.72 6.67
N THR A 166 0.43 18.02 5.62
CA THR A 166 0.47 18.54 4.26
C THR A 166 -0.54 19.68 4.13
N GLN A 167 -0.06 20.88 3.88
CA GLN A 167 -0.91 22.02 3.56
C GLN A 167 -1.26 21.97 2.08
N MET A 168 -2.46 21.51 1.76
CA MET A 168 -2.96 21.48 0.37
C MET A 168 -3.31 22.85 -0.18
N PHE A 169 -3.59 23.81 0.71
CA PHE A 169 -3.88 25.18 0.34
C PHE A 169 -2.91 26.09 1.07
N PHE A 170 -2.11 26.83 0.30
CA PHE A 170 -1.40 27.97 0.85
C PHE A 170 -2.44 29.01 1.25
N ASN A 171 -2.39 29.50 2.48
CA ASN A 171 -3.25 30.57 2.99
C ASN A 171 -2.99 31.92 2.29
N GLY A 172 -2.84 31.93 0.98
CA GLY A 172 -2.53 33.09 0.17
C GLY A 172 -1.02 33.29 -0.03
N TYR A 173 -0.66 33.92 -1.12
CA TYR A 173 0.71 34.37 -1.41
C TYR A 173 0.95 35.67 -0.61
N ASP A 174 1.84 35.63 0.39
CA ASP A 174 2.37 36.82 1.04
C ASP A 174 3.74 37.16 0.44
N GLY A 175 3.76 38.13 -0.46
CA GLY A 175 5.00 38.62 -1.11
C GLY A 175 5.92 39.39 -0.19
N ASN A 176 5.49 39.70 1.06
CA ASN A 176 6.27 40.49 2.03
C ASN A 176 6.93 39.62 3.11
N VAL A 177 6.87 38.28 2.97
CA VAL A 177 7.56 37.39 3.94
C VAL A 177 9.08 37.65 3.86
N PRO A 178 9.74 38.04 4.97
CA PRO A 178 11.18 38.27 4.98
C PRO A 178 11.94 37.01 4.54
N PHE A 179 12.87 37.19 3.61
CA PHE A 179 13.74 36.11 3.19
C PHE A 179 14.70 35.74 4.32
N THR A 180 14.61 34.54 4.85
CA THR A 180 15.56 33.99 5.82
C THR A 180 16.46 33.00 5.08
N PRO A 181 17.74 33.30 4.83
CA PRO A 181 18.66 32.34 4.22
C PRO A 181 18.76 31.09 5.08
N ARG A 182 18.66 29.90 4.47
CA ARG A 182 18.99 28.66 5.19
C ARG A 182 20.52 28.56 5.23
N VAL A 183 21.06 28.60 6.46
CA VAL A 183 22.46 28.28 6.76
C VAL A 183 22.71 26.78 6.62
#